data_d8c22727f49ecacc81522a01bdbb15dc
#
_entry.id   d8c22727f49ecacc81522a01bdbb15dc
#
_cell.length_a   1.000
_cell.length_b   1.000
_cell.length_c   1.000
_cell.angle_alpha   90.00
_cell.angle_beta   90.00
_cell.angle_gamma   90.00
#
_symmetry.space_group_name_H-M   'P 1'
#
loop_
_entity.id
_entity.type
_entity.pdbx_description
1 polymer ?
#
loop_
_entity_poly.entity_id
_entity_poly.type
_entity_poly.pdbx_seq_one_letter_code
_entity_poly.pdbx_strand_id
1 'polypeptide(L)'
;MSWKIQVCLIALLVLIGGNAANGQGKRKVIIDQDAAGPGGTDMQAILALVNSPDTEVLGITVLTGDAWRDEEVQHTLRLLEIIGRPDIPVLPGAVFPLVNSKEYMLGWEKLYGKQVYMGAWNFAKGYAVHGPYEIPPMPEGAPKIKASEEHASHFLRRMVRTYPHEVTIYAAGPMTDLALAIADDPEFAGLTKELIVMGGSINPTTDDPEFALSPTHEFNFWMDPEATRAVLHAKWPRLVLTTVDISVKTRMGKELIDEIRKSPTPAAQYVTKYAEPNILWDELAAVAWLDSSIITKWKMLYLDVDVGHGSGYGNTIVWPEGRQPGLGEIEGEVQDDLDKEKFYREFVELMARPTPRATKNEK
;
A
#
# COMPACT_ATOMS: atom_id res chain seq x y z
N MET A 1 -82.58 -25.06 2.17
CA MET A 1 -81.61 -23.97 2.33
C MET A 1 -80.52 -24.41 3.30
N SER A 2 -79.39 -24.89 2.78
CA SER A 2 -78.26 -25.38 3.58
C SER A 2 -77.01 -24.55 3.23
N TRP A 3 -76.53 -23.80 4.18
CA TRP A 3 -75.34 -22.95 4.05
C TRP A 3 -74.10 -23.80 4.41
N LYS A 4 -73.23 -24.04 3.43
CA LYS A 4 -71.94 -24.66 3.66
C LYS A 4 -70.91 -23.61 4.04
N ILE A 5 -70.35 -23.72 5.24
CA ILE A 5 -69.26 -22.91 5.72
C ILE A 5 -67.97 -23.55 5.19
N GLN A 6 -67.20 -22.79 4.38
CA GLN A 6 -65.91 -23.17 3.88
C GLN A 6 -64.85 -22.62 4.82
N VAL A 7 -64.13 -23.50 5.53
CA VAL A 7 -63.03 -23.17 6.41
C VAL A 7 -61.77 -23.10 5.55
N CYS A 8 -61.19 -21.88 5.38
CA CYS A 8 -59.87 -21.72 4.77
C CYS A 8 -58.78 -21.97 5.83
N LEU A 9 -58.04 -23.05 5.67
CA LEU A 9 -56.79 -23.21 6.38
C LEU A 9 -55.73 -22.31 5.75
N ILE A 10 -55.25 -21.33 6.50
CA ILE A 10 -54.07 -20.54 6.16
C ILE A 10 -52.86 -21.32 6.73
N ALA A 11 -52.06 -21.93 5.84
CA ALA A 11 -50.79 -22.52 6.19
C ALA A 11 -49.75 -21.40 6.36
N LEU A 12 -49.32 -21.17 7.60
CA LEU A 12 -48.26 -20.26 7.96
C LEU A 12 -46.90 -20.88 7.58
N LEU A 13 -46.34 -20.51 6.42
CA LEU A 13 -44.96 -20.85 6.06
C LEU A 13 -44.03 -19.99 6.87
N VAL A 14 -43.45 -20.56 7.93
CA VAL A 14 -42.29 -19.95 8.64
C VAL A 14 -41.08 -20.12 7.72
N LEU A 15 -40.74 -19.05 7.01
CA LEU A 15 -39.44 -18.92 6.33
C LEU A 15 -38.37 -18.79 7.43
N ILE A 16 -37.70 -19.91 7.72
CA ILE A 16 -36.44 -19.87 8.44
C ILE A 16 -35.43 -19.23 7.48
N GLY A 17 -35.24 -17.90 7.64
CA GLY A 17 -34.16 -17.15 7.00
C GLY A 17 -32.83 -17.66 7.55
N GLY A 18 -32.28 -18.70 6.96
CA GLY A 18 -30.87 -19.03 7.14
C GLY A 18 -30.06 -17.85 6.60
N ASN A 19 -29.29 -17.20 7.45
CA ASN A 19 -28.20 -16.35 7.01
C ASN A 19 -27.27 -17.21 6.16
N ALA A 20 -27.49 -17.23 4.86
CA ALA A 20 -26.46 -17.60 3.91
C ALA A 20 -25.36 -16.55 4.10
N ALA A 21 -24.36 -16.86 4.89
CA ALA A 21 -23.07 -16.18 4.77
C ALA A 21 -22.68 -16.34 3.30
N ASN A 22 -22.84 -15.26 2.54
CA ASN A 22 -22.35 -15.19 1.17
C ASN A 22 -20.86 -15.51 1.26
N GLY A 23 -20.46 -16.70 0.80
CA GLY A 23 -19.10 -17.10 0.61
C GLY A 23 -18.48 -16.29 -0.56
N GLN A 24 -18.39 -14.99 -0.38
CA GLN A 24 -17.57 -14.15 -1.25
C GLN A 24 -16.13 -14.61 -1.01
N GLY A 25 -15.48 -15.14 -2.06
CA GLY A 25 -14.09 -15.57 -1.96
C GLY A 25 -13.21 -14.44 -1.43
N LYS A 26 -12.09 -14.78 -0.82
CA LYS A 26 -11.15 -13.78 -0.31
C LYS A 26 -10.72 -12.83 -1.42
N ARG A 27 -10.55 -11.55 -1.08
CA ARG A 27 -10.05 -10.53 -2.01
C ARG A 27 -8.57 -10.78 -2.29
N LYS A 28 -8.23 -10.99 -3.56
CA LYS A 28 -6.85 -11.20 -4.00
C LYS A 28 -6.10 -9.88 -4.03
N VAL A 29 -4.93 -9.83 -3.39
CA VAL A 29 -4.08 -8.63 -3.35
C VAL A 29 -2.62 -9.00 -3.60
N ILE A 30 -1.94 -8.19 -4.39
CA ILE A 30 -0.47 -8.12 -4.45
C ILE A 30 -0.06 -6.84 -3.74
N ILE A 31 0.92 -6.94 -2.86
CA ILE A 31 1.46 -5.82 -2.11
C ILE A 31 2.76 -5.41 -2.79
N ASP A 32 2.84 -4.19 -3.31
CA ASP A 32 4.04 -3.59 -3.91
C ASP A 32 4.55 -2.50 -2.96
N GLN A 33 5.74 -2.68 -2.40
CA GLN A 33 6.17 -1.97 -1.20
C GLN A 33 7.68 -1.73 -1.17
N ASP A 34 8.09 -0.58 -0.62
CA ASP A 34 9.47 -0.25 -0.26
C ASP A 34 9.68 -0.41 1.25
N ALA A 35 9.66 -1.64 1.68
CA ALA A 35 9.46 -2.08 3.05
C ALA A 35 10.71 -1.93 3.95
N ALA A 36 11.08 -0.70 4.31
CA ALA A 36 12.18 -0.43 5.23
C ALA A 36 11.85 -0.90 6.66
N GLY A 37 12.30 -2.10 7.00
CA GLY A 37 12.09 -2.69 8.32
C GLY A 37 13.02 -2.16 9.42
N PRO A 38 12.87 -2.69 10.65
CA PRO A 38 11.68 -3.36 11.16
C PRO A 38 10.64 -2.38 11.75
N GLY A 39 9.36 -2.77 11.70
CA GLY A 39 8.27 -2.09 12.42
C GLY A 39 7.87 -0.72 11.87
N GLY A 40 8.38 -0.33 10.69
CA GLY A 40 7.98 0.89 10.00
C GLY A 40 6.55 0.82 9.46
N THR A 41 6.09 1.92 8.87
CA THR A 41 4.76 2.07 8.28
C THR A 41 4.46 0.97 7.26
N ASP A 42 5.42 0.70 6.38
CA ASP A 42 5.38 -0.35 5.36
C ASP A 42 5.10 -1.73 5.93
N MET A 43 5.86 -2.10 6.97
CA MET A 43 5.70 -3.39 7.64
C MET A 43 4.36 -3.52 8.34
N GLN A 44 3.82 -2.42 8.87
CA GLN A 44 2.51 -2.40 9.50
C GLN A 44 1.38 -2.50 8.45
N ALA A 45 1.53 -1.89 7.27
CA ALA A 45 0.61 -2.06 6.16
C ALA A 45 0.59 -3.50 5.63
N ILE A 46 1.77 -4.11 5.45
CA ILE A 46 1.88 -5.54 5.11
C ILE A 46 1.15 -6.39 6.16
N LEU A 47 1.37 -6.12 7.46
CA LEU A 47 0.68 -6.83 8.55
C LEU A 47 -0.84 -6.65 8.48
N ALA A 48 -1.34 -5.44 8.22
CA ALA A 48 -2.77 -5.18 8.11
C ALA A 48 -3.41 -6.05 7.03
N LEU A 49 -2.78 -6.11 5.85
CA LEU A 49 -3.27 -6.90 4.72
C LEU A 49 -3.15 -8.42 4.96
N VAL A 50 -2.03 -8.89 5.52
CA VAL A 50 -1.81 -10.31 5.80
C VAL A 50 -2.68 -10.81 6.97
N ASN A 51 -2.93 -9.97 7.97
CA ASN A 51 -3.75 -10.33 9.13
C ASN A 51 -5.26 -10.26 8.85
N SER A 52 -5.70 -9.62 7.78
CA SER A 52 -7.12 -9.59 7.42
C SER A 52 -7.61 -11.00 7.02
N PRO A 53 -8.73 -11.48 7.57
CA PRO A 53 -9.29 -12.78 7.20
C PRO A 53 -9.89 -12.78 5.79
N ASP A 54 -10.20 -11.58 5.25
CA ASP A 54 -10.92 -11.40 4.00
C ASP A 54 -9.98 -11.22 2.80
N THR A 55 -8.65 -11.31 3.02
CA THR A 55 -7.63 -11.16 1.98
C THR A 55 -6.95 -12.49 1.65
N GLU A 56 -6.57 -12.61 0.40
CA GLU A 56 -5.62 -13.59 -0.12
C GLU A 56 -4.42 -12.81 -0.68
N VAL A 57 -3.33 -12.73 0.09
CA VAL A 57 -2.10 -12.11 -0.36
C VAL A 57 -1.40 -13.07 -1.32
N LEU A 58 -1.36 -12.73 -2.61
CA LEU A 58 -0.77 -13.56 -3.66
C LEU A 58 0.75 -13.50 -3.65
N GLY A 59 1.32 -12.39 -3.22
CA GLY A 59 2.75 -12.15 -3.07
C GLY A 59 3.03 -10.71 -2.65
N ILE A 60 4.27 -10.47 -2.25
CA ILE A 60 4.79 -9.15 -1.90
C ILE A 60 5.93 -8.84 -2.84
N THR A 61 5.78 -7.83 -3.68
CA THR A 61 6.84 -7.28 -4.53
C THR A 61 7.55 -6.18 -3.75
N VAL A 62 8.86 -6.17 -3.80
CA VAL A 62 9.70 -5.27 -2.99
C VAL A 62 10.72 -4.59 -3.87
N LEU A 63 10.74 -3.27 -3.86
CA LEU A 63 11.64 -2.43 -4.64
C LEU A 63 12.38 -1.44 -3.73
N THR A 64 13.36 -0.73 -4.27
CA THR A 64 14.06 0.35 -3.55
C THR A 64 13.16 1.56 -3.38
N GLY A 65 13.11 2.09 -2.18
CA GLY A 65 12.48 3.35 -1.83
C GLY A 65 13.04 3.86 -0.50
N ASP A 66 12.38 3.59 0.59
CA ASP A 66 12.78 3.97 1.95
C ASP A 66 14.15 3.40 2.33
N ALA A 67 14.44 2.16 1.90
CA ALA A 67 15.75 1.54 1.96
C ALA A 67 16.12 0.92 0.60
N TRP A 68 17.26 0.21 0.54
CA TRP A 68 17.63 -0.51 -0.67
C TRP A 68 16.85 -1.84 -0.76
N ARG A 69 16.40 -2.20 -1.96
CA ARG A 69 15.61 -3.39 -2.24
C ARG A 69 16.10 -4.66 -1.54
N ASP A 70 17.41 -4.94 -1.56
CA ASP A 70 17.94 -6.19 -1.00
C ASP A 70 17.81 -6.22 0.53
N GLU A 71 17.96 -5.08 1.20
CA GLU A 71 17.67 -4.90 2.63
C GLU A 71 16.20 -5.10 2.92
N GLU A 72 15.33 -4.43 2.19
CA GLU A 72 13.87 -4.48 2.37
C GLU A 72 13.30 -5.89 2.14
N VAL A 73 13.84 -6.61 1.14
CA VAL A 73 13.51 -8.02 0.92
C VAL A 73 13.83 -8.86 2.16
N GLN A 74 14.98 -8.65 2.81
CA GLN A 74 15.34 -9.41 4.01
C GLN A 74 14.39 -9.08 5.18
N HIS A 75 14.04 -7.82 5.39
CA HIS A 75 13.11 -7.41 6.43
C HIS A 75 11.71 -7.99 6.18
N THR A 76 11.22 -7.98 4.94
CA THR A 76 9.94 -8.57 4.56
C THR A 76 9.91 -10.08 4.78
N LEU A 77 10.95 -10.81 4.36
CA LEU A 77 11.09 -12.24 4.61
C LEU A 77 11.08 -12.54 6.12
N ARG A 78 11.82 -11.73 6.89
CA ARG A 78 11.88 -11.92 8.34
C ARG A 78 10.57 -11.66 9.03
N LEU A 79 9.82 -10.63 8.62
CA LEU A 79 8.46 -10.38 9.09
C LEU A 79 7.58 -11.61 8.87
N LEU A 80 7.58 -12.15 7.65
CA LEU A 80 6.74 -13.32 7.30
C LEU A 80 7.10 -14.56 8.14
N GLU A 81 8.37 -14.78 8.46
CA GLU A 81 8.78 -15.83 9.40
C GLU A 81 8.22 -15.59 10.81
N ILE A 82 8.34 -14.36 11.33
CA ILE A 82 7.90 -13.99 12.68
C ILE A 82 6.39 -14.24 12.84
N ILE A 83 5.61 -13.88 11.85
CA ILE A 83 4.15 -14.04 11.89
C ILE A 83 3.64 -15.41 11.42
N GLY A 84 4.55 -16.31 11.00
CA GLY A 84 4.22 -17.68 10.60
C GLY A 84 3.57 -17.80 9.21
N ARG A 85 3.93 -16.90 8.26
CA ARG A 85 3.47 -16.88 6.87
C ARG A 85 4.60 -17.03 5.84
N PRO A 86 5.51 -18.02 6.00
CA PRO A 86 6.58 -18.27 5.03
C PRO A 86 6.08 -18.77 3.67
N ASP A 87 4.78 -18.98 3.53
CA ASP A 87 4.09 -19.40 2.30
C ASP A 87 3.88 -18.25 1.32
N ILE A 88 3.88 -17.01 1.78
CA ILE A 88 3.72 -15.83 0.93
C ILE A 88 5.04 -15.55 0.20
N PRO A 89 5.07 -15.58 -1.14
CA PRO A 89 6.29 -15.29 -1.88
C PRO A 89 6.67 -13.81 -1.80
N VAL A 90 7.95 -13.55 -1.59
CA VAL A 90 8.55 -12.22 -1.69
C VAL A 90 9.33 -12.14 -3.00
N LEU A 91 9.02 -11.16 -3.83
CA LEU A 91 9.52 -11.00 -5.20
C LEU A 91 10.42 -9.76 -5.26
N PRO A 92 11.74 -9.92 -5.46
CA PRO A 92 12.62 -8.77 -5.65
C PRO A 92 12.26 -7.99 -6.92
N GLY A 93 12.13 -6.67 -6.77
CA GLY A 93 11.80 -5.72 -7.83
C GLY A 93 12.98 -4.86 -8.26
N ALA A 94 12.71 -3.62 -8.64
CA ALA A 94 13.69 -2.66 -9.12
C ALA A 94 14.68 -2.24 -8.02
N VAL A 95 15.95 -2.16 -8.39
CA VAL A 95 17.01 -1.62 -7.50
C VAL A 95 17.14 -0.12 -7.65
N PHE A 96 16.87 0.41 -8.86
CA PHE A 96 17.02 1.81 -9.19
C PHE A 96 15.75 2.32 -9.86
N PRO A 97 15.41 3.61 -9.66
CA PRO A 97 14.40 4.30 -10.45
C PRO A 97 14.72 4.26 -11.96
N LEU A 98 13.74 4.53 -12.80
CA LEU A 98 13.91 4.51 -14.27
C LEU A 98 14.92 5.57 -14.74
N VAL A 99 14.85 6.78 -14.18
CA VAL A 99 15.68 7.92 -14.60
C VAL A 99 16.36 8.60 -13.43
N ASN A 100 15.65 8.83 -12.33
CA ASN A 100 16.16 9.54 -11.17
C ASN A 100 17.35 8.79 -10.54
N SER A 101 18.26 9.52 -9.90
CA SER A 101 19.42 8.94 -9.20
C SER A 101 19.91 9.84 -8.08
N LYS A 102 20.62 9.24 -7.13
CA LYS A 102 21.25 9.99 -6.04
C LYS A 102 22.16 11.11 -6.55
N GLU A 103 22.97 10.82 -7.57
CA GLU A 103 23.90 11.80 -8.16
C GLU A 103 23.15 12.96 -8.81
N TYR A 104 22.06 12.68 -9.52
CA TYR A 104 21.20 13.69 -10.10
C TYR A 104 20.60 14.56 -9.01
N MET A 105 20.04 13.98 -7.95
CA MET A 105 19.42 14.71 -6.85
C MET A 105 20.41 15.53 -6.03
N LEU A 106 21.62 15.07 -5.83
CA LEU A 106 22.69 15.88 -5.23
C LEU A 106 23.07 17.10 -6.09
N GLY A 107 22.94 16.99 -7.41
CA GLY A 107 23.07 18.12 -8.34
C GLY A 107 21.88 19.08 -8.26
N TRP A 108 20.67 18.55 -8.23
CA TRP A 108 19.41 19.29 -8.09
C TRP A 108 19.37 20.10 -6.79
N GLU A 109 19.75 19.51 -5.66
CA GLU A 109 19.83 20.18 -4.36
C GLU A 109 20.74 21.43 -4.35
N LYS A 110 21.80 21.43 -5.15
CA LYS A 110 22.69 22.61 -5.28
C LYS A 110 22.00 23.82 -5.95
N LEU A 111 20.97 23.54 -6.76
CA LEU A 111 20.25 24.57 -7.51
C LEU A 111 18.97 25.01 -6.80
N TYR A 112 18.26 24.09 -6.17
CA TYR A 112 16.90 24.30 -5.70
C TYR A 112 16.71 24.15 -4.19
N GLY A 113 17.69 23.61 -3.47
CA GLY A 113 17.62 23.42 -2.02
C GLY A 113 17.64 21.96 -1.60
N LYS A 114 17.82 21.74 -0.30
CA LYS A 114 17.93 20.42 0.29
C LYS A 114 16.58 19.73 0.40
N GLN A 115 16.55 18.47 0.03
CA GLN A 115 15.44 17.58 0.34
C GLN A 115 15.53 17.12 1.80
N VAL A 116 14.39 17.08 2.47
CA VAL A 116 14.29 16.61 3.86
C VAL A 116 14.50 15.10 3.91
N TYR A 117 13.84 14.39 2.99
CA TYR A 117 13.87 12.94 2.90
C TYR A 117 14.18 12.47 1.47
N MET A 118 15.05 11.46 1.34
CA MET A 118 15.43 10.85 0.06
C MET A 118 15.56 9.32 0.19
N GLY A 119 14.84 8.70 1.12
CA GLY A 119 14.84 7.24 1.33
C GLY A 119 16.24 6.64 1.43
N ALA A 120 16.50 5.58 0.70
CA ALA A 120 17.78 4.85 0.65
C ALA A 120 19.01 5.75 0.39
N TRP A 121 18.82 6.96 -0.14
CA TRP A 121 19.95 7.84 -0.51
C TRP A 121 20.43 8.71 0.64
N ASN A 122 19.61 9.02 1.65
CA ASN A 122 20.00 9.81 2.81
C ASN A 122 19.47 9.30 4.15
N PHE A 123 18.54 8.35 4.11
CA PHE A 123 17.99 7.75 5.32
C PHE A 123 18.85 6.57 5.77
N ALA A 124 19.16 6.54 7.07
CA ALA A 124 19.95 5.48 7.66
C ALA A 124 19.46 5.20 9.09
N LYS A 125 18.40 4.44 9.23
CA LYS A 125 17.71 4.11 10.49
C LYS A 125 18.67 3.53 11.54
N GLY A 126 19.50 4.41 12.13
CA GLY A 126 20.46 4.05 13.18
C GLY A 126 21.84 3.55 12.69
N TYR A 127 22.12 3.58 11.40
CA TYR A 127 23.41 3.21 10.79
C TYR A 127 23.76 4.11 9.59
N ALA A 128 24.99 4.03 9.11
CA ALA A 128 25.46 4.84 7.97
C ALA A 128 24.70 4.48 6.68
N VAL A 129 24.46 5.46 5.83
CA VAL A 129 23.98 5.25 4.46
C VAL A 129 24.94 4.32 3.71
N HIS A 130 24.42 3.29 3.08
CA HIS A 130 25.20 2.22 2.44
C HIS A 130 24.83 2.02 0.97
N GLY A 131 25.47 1.10 0.30
CA GLY A 131 25.25 0.79 -1.12
C GLY A 131 24.07 -0.16 -1.35
N PRO A 132 23.62 -0.29 -2.62
CA PRO A 132 22.37 -0.97 -2.97
C PRO A 132 22.36 -2.50 -2.72
N TYR A 133 23.52 -3.09 -2.50
CA TYR A 133 23.67 -4.54 -2.29
C TYR A 133 24.23 -4.87 -0.91
N GLU A 134 24.30 -3.88 -0.04
CA GLU A 134 24.74 -4.06 1.34
C GLU A 134 23.50 -4.22 2.23
N ILE A 135 23.52 -5.22 3.10
CA ILE A 135 22.46 -5.47 4.06
C ILE A 135 22.99 -5.13 5.45
N PRO A 136 22.50 -4.07 6.09
CA PRO A 136 22.89 -3.73 7.46
C PRO A 136 22.49 -4.81 8.47
N PRO A 137 23.06 -4.77 9.69
CA PRO A 137 22.62 -5.65 10.76
C PRO A 137 21.13 -5.54 11.04
N MET A 138 20.42 -6.65 11.01
CA MET A 138 18.98 -6.71 11.24
C MET A 138 18.67 -6.93 12.72
N PRO A 139 18.08 -5.97 13.44
CA PRO A 139 17.80 -6.11 14.87
C PRO A 139 16.76 -7.18 15.19
N GLU A 140 15.91 -7.56 14.24
CA GLU A 140 14.95 -8.67 14.33
C GLU A 140 15.55 -10.02 13.94
N GLY A 141 16.81 -10.04 13.47
CA GLY A 141 17.53 -11.19 13.00
C GLY A 141 17.29 -11.50 11.52
N ALA A 142 18.28 -12.12 10.89
CA ALA A 142 18.22 -12.49 9.47
C ALA A 142 17.16 -13.58 9.21
N PRO A 143 16.48 -13.56 8.05
CA PRO A 143 15.54 -14.60 7.67
C PRO A 143 16.26 -15.91 7.29
N LYS A 144 15.53 -17.03 7.38
CA LYS A 144 15.96 -18.34 6.91
C LYS A 144 15.33 -18.73 5.58
N ILE A 145 14.12 -18.21 5.31
CA ILE A 145 13.46 -18.35 4.02
C ILE A 145 14.11 -17.44 2.98
N LYS A 146 13.89 -17.75 1.72
CA LYS A 146 14.49 -17.02 0.60
C LYS A 146 13.42 -16.33 -0.24
N ALA A 147 13.79 -15.23 -0.85
CA ALA A 147 12.98 -14.59 -1.88
C ALA A 147 12.82 -15.49 -3.11
N SER A 148 11.80 -15.22 -3.88
CA SER A 148 11.60 -15.81 -5.21
C SER A 148 12.74 -15.41 -6.16
N GLU A 149 13.05 -16.27 -7.12
CA GLU A 149 13.95 -15.93 -8.24
C GLU A 149 13.20 -15.15 -9.34
N GLU A 150 11.85 -15.12 -9.31
CA GLU A 150 11.01 -14.39 -10.25
C GLU A 150 11.05 -12.89 -9.92
N HIS A 151 11.28 -12.04 -10.93
CA HIS A 151 11.26 -10.59 -10.77
C HIS A 151 9.83 -10.07 -10.54
N ALA A 152 9.70 -9.02 -9.73
CA ALA A 152 8.42 -8.43 -9.36
C ALA A 152 7.51 -8.09 -10.56
N SER A 153 8.03 -7.37 -11.57
CA SER A 153 7.25 -6.97 -12.75
C SER A 153 6.72 -8.16 -13.55
N HIS A 154 7.47 -9.27 -13.61
CA HIS A 154 7.03 -10.50 -14.27
C HIS A 154 5.91 -11.18 -13.45
N PHE A 155 6.10 -11.28 -12.14
CA PHE A 155 5.08 -11.82 -11.23
C PHE A 155 3.76 -11.03 -11.30
N LEU A 156 3.82 -9.71 -11.23
CA LEU A 156 2.67 -8.81 -11.36
C LEU A 156 1.84 -9.14 -12.61
N ARG A 157 2.48 -9.16 -13.78
CA ARG A 157 1.82 -9.48 -15.06
C ARG A 157 1.23 -10.89 -15.07
N ARG A 158 2.00 -11.87 -14.60
CA ARG A 158 1.55 -13.26 -14.55
C ARG A 158 0.32 -13.44 -13.67
N MET A 159 0.27 -12.79 -12.51
CA MET A 159 -0.84 -12.92 -11.59
C MET A 159 -2.12 -12.26 -12.10
N VAL A 160 -2.06 -11.06 -12.70
CA VAL A 160 -3.26 -10.41 -13.25
C VAL A 160 -3.80 -11.16 -14.48
N ARG A 161 -2.94 -11.86 -15.24
CA ARG A 161 -3.36 -12.73 -16.34
C ARG A 161 -3.90 -14.07 -15.84
N THR A 162 -3.46 -14.54 -14.68
CA THR A 162 -3.99 -15.76 -14.04
C THR A 162 -5.38 -15.50 -13.43
N TYR A 163 -5.61 -14.29 -12.89
CA TYR A 163 -6.84 -13.88 -12.23
C TYR A 163 -7.34 -12.54 -12.80
N PRO A 164 -7.76 -12.49 -14.09
CA PRO A 164 -8.13 -11.23 -14.73
C PRO A 164 -9.33 -10.59 -14.02
N HIS A 165 -9.19 -9.30 -13.71
CA HIS A 165 -10.15 -8.46 -13.00
C HIS A 165 -10.49 -8.89 -11.55
N GLU A 166 -9.64 -9.75 -10.96
CA GLU A 166 -9.80 -10.16 -9.56
C GLU A 166 -8.72 -9.60 -8.63
N VAL A 167 -7.56 -9.24 -9.19
CA VAL A 167 -6.38 -8.83 -8.41
C VAL A 167 -6.41 -7.33 -8.14
N THR A 168 -6.45 -6.96 -6.87
CA THR A 168 -6.09 -5.61 -6.43
C THR A 168 -4.58 -5.51 -6.31
N ILE A 169 -3.99 -4.44 -6.84
CA ILE A 169 -2.60 -4.08 -6.52
C ILE A 169 -2.65 -2.99 -5.45
N TYR A 170 -2.01 -3.24 -4.33
CA TYR A 170 -1.74 -2.28 -3.29
C TYR A 170 -0.31 -1.82 -3.44
N ALA A 171 -0.09 -0.56 -3.84
CA ALA A 171 1.21 0.03 -4.09
C ALA A 171 1.46 1.19 -3.10
N ALA A 172 2.45 1.02 -2.26
CA ALA A 172 2.85 2.02 -1.28
C ALA A 172 4.37 2.10 -1.21
N GLY A 173 4.95 2.39 -2.34
CA GLY A 173 6.34 2.63 -2.64
C GLY A 173 6.46 3.31 -4.00
N PRO A 174 7.67 3.59 -4.50
CA PRO A 174 7.90 4.09 -5.85
C PRO A 174 7.27 3.19 -6.91
N MET A 175 6.80 3.75 -8.02
CA MET A 175 5.99 3.05 -9.01
C MET A 175 6.79 2.24 -10.03
N THR A 176 8.10 2.03 -9.81
CA THR A 176 9.02 1.45 -10.80
C THR A 176 8.61 0.06 -11.26
N ASP A 177 8.23 -0.84 -10.34
CA ASP A 177 7.83 -2.21 -10.70
C ASP A 177 6.53 -2.24 -11.53
N LEU A 178 5.58 -1.37 -11.21
CA LEU A 178 4.35 -1.22 -11.98
C LEU A 178 4.62 -0.64 -13.37
N ALA A 179 5.49 0.37 -13.47
CA ALA A 179 5.87 0.95 -14.77
C ALA A 179 6.56 -0.07 -15.67
N LEU A 180 7.45 -0.90 -15.13
CA LEU A 180 8.07 -2.01 -15.86
C LEU A 180 7.04 -3.04 -16.33
N ALA A 181 6.05 -3.37 -15.48
CA ALA A 181 4.97 -4.27 -15.85
C ALA A 181 4.10 -3.71 -16.98
N ILE A 182 3.78 -2.40 -16.94
CA ILE A 182 3.01 -1.69 -17.97
C ILE A 182 3.79 -1.61 -19.28
N ALA A 183 5.09 -1.29 -19.20
CA ALA A 183 5.92 -1.16 -20.39
C ALA A 183 6.08 -2.49 -21.16
N ASP A 184 6.11 -3.61 -20.44
CA ASP A 184 6.23 -4.94 -21.02
C ASP A 184 4.87 -5.56 -21.40
N ASP A 185 3.78 -5.11 -20.78
CA ASP A 185 2.42 -5.59 -21.05
C ASP A 185 1.39 -4.43 -20.99
N PRO A 186 1.05 -3.82 -22.13
CA PRO A 186 0.11 -2.69 -22.18
C PRO A 186 -1.33 -3.01 -21.68
N GLU A 187 -1.71 -4.30 -21.59
CA GLU A 187 -3.02 -4.71 -21.06
C GLU A 187 -2.98 -4.89 -19.52
N PHE A 188 -1.80 -4.92 -18.91
CA PHE A 188 -1.59 -5.21 -17.50
C PHE A 188 -2.54 -4.42 -16.57
N ALA A 189 -2.53 -3.09 -16.68
CA ALA A 189 -3.37 -2.23 -15.85
C ALA A 189 -4.86 -2.55 -15.98
N GLY A 190 -5.34 -2.71 -17.23
CA GLY A 190 -6.75 -3.01 -17.53
C GLY A 190 -7.21 -4.39 -17.07
N LEU A 191 -6.29 -5.32 -16.87
CA LEU A 191 -6.58 -6.67 -16.37
C LEU A 191 -6.65 -6.76 -14.84
N THR A 192 -6.28 -5.70 -14.11
CA THR A 192 -6.43 -5.65 -12.66
C THR A 192 -7.89 -5.44 -12.26
N LYS A 193 -8.20 -5.62 -11.00
CA LYS A 193 -9.46 -5.16 -10.40
C LYS A 193 -9.41 -3.66 -10.12
N GLU A 194 -8.34 -3.22 -9.47
CA GLU A 194 -8.08 -1.85 -9.06
C GLU A 194 -6.62 -1.66 -8.67
N LEU A 195 -6.19 -0.40 -8.64
CA LEU A 195 -4.93 0.03 -8.05
C LEU A 195 -5.23 0.92 -6.84
N ILE A 196 -4.66 0.57 -5.69
CA ILE A 196 -4.68 1.35 -4.45
C ILE A 196 -3.27 1.89 -4.24
N VAL A 197 -3.14 3.19 -4.13
CA VAL A 197 -1.84 3.88 -4.02
C VAL A 197 -1.78 4.64 -2.70
N MET A 198 -0.70 4.43 -1.92
CA MET A 198 -0.23 5.46 -1.01
C MET A 198 0.80 6.29 -1.76
N GLY A 199 0.49 7.57 -1.98
CA GLY A 199 1.38 8.47 -2.71
C GLY A 199 0.71 9.75 -3.16
N GLY A 200 1.54 10.71 -3.53
CA GLY A 200 1.13 12.03 -3.96
C GLY A 200 0.77 12.98 -2.83
N SER A 201 0.94 14.27 -3.11
CA SER A 201 0.63 15.36 -2.18
C SER A 201 0.04 16.53 -2.94
N ILE A 202 -1.03 17.12 -2.45
CA ILE A 202 -1.76 18.18 -3.16
C ILE A 202 -1.61 19.51 -2.46
N ASN A 203 -2.05 19.59 -1.21
CA ASN A 203 -1.95 20.77 -0.35
C ASN A 203 -2.25 20.39 1.10
N PRO A 204 -1.41 19.58 1.75
CA PRO A 204 -1.65 19.10 3.10
C PRO A 204 -1.62 20.25 4.11
N THR A 205 -2.47 20.16 5.12
CA THR A 205 -2.46 21.09 6.25
C THR A 205 -1.60 20.48 7.35
N THR A 206 -0.32 20.84 7.39
CA THR A 206 0.65 20.27 8.34
C THR A 206 1.74 21.30 8.64
N ASP A 207 2.41 21.13 9.78
CA ASP A 207 3.64 21.83 10.17
C ASP A 207 4.91 20.97 9.96
N ASP A 208 4.76 19.79 9.40
CA ASP A 208 5.86 18.94 8.99
C ASP A 208 6.71 19.68 7.94
N PRO A 209 8.04 19.89 8.19
CA PRO A 209 8.87 20.70 7.31
C PRO A 209 8.97 20.16 5.87
N GLU A 210 8.83 18.87 5.65
CA GLU A 210 8.86 18.29 4.32
C GLU A 210 7.71 18.82 3.45
N PHE A 211 6.49 18.77 3.98
CA PHE A 211 5.29 19.14 3.22
C PHE A 211 4.89 20.60 3.39
N ALA A 212 5.23 21.24 4.52
CA ALA A 212 4.95 22.67 4.73
C ALA A 212 5.73 23.56 3.76
N LEU A 213 6.94 23.15 3.38
CA LEU A 213 7.81 23.89 2.45
C LEU A 213 7.63 23.46 0.99
N SER A 214 7.18 22.23 0.76
CA SER A 214 6.97 21.65 -0.58
C SER A 214 5.66 20.86 -0.63
N PRO A 215 4.49 21.53 -0.63
CA PRO A 215 3.19 20.88 -0.39
C PRO A 215 2.76 19.91 -1.48
N THR A 216 3.37 19.93 -2.65
CA THR A 216 3.07 18.99 -3.75
C THR A 216 4.12 17.89 -3.91
N HIS A 217 5.14 17.91 -3.03
CA HIS A 217 6.16 16.87 -2.95
C HIS A 217 5.65 15.69 -2.12
N GLU A 218 5.90 14.47 -2.60
CA GLU A 218 5.69 13.23 -1.85
C GLU A 218 6.70 12.20 -2.32
N PHE A 219 7.24 11.43 -1.37
CA PHE A 219 8.41 10.60 -1.58
C PHE A 219 8.23 9.51 -2.64
N ASN A 220 7.15 8.73 -2.61
CA ASN A 220 6.91 7.64 -3.54
C ASN A 220 6.82 8.12 -5.00
N PHE A 221 6.16 9.27 -5.21
CA PHE A 221 6.05 9.87 -6.54
C PHE A 221 7.36 10.50 -6.98
N TRP A 222 8.05 11.16 -6.07
CA TRP A 222 9.31 11.85 -6.34
C TRP A 222 10.48 10.88 -6.57
N MET A 223 10.50 9.72 -5.91
CA MET A 223 11.62 8.76 -6.05
C MET A 223 11.75 8.27 -7.51
N ASP A 224 10.63 8.05 -8.20
CA ASP A 224 10.60 7.70 -9.64
C ASP A 224 9.46 8.41 -10.37
N PRO A 225 9.61 9.70 -10.71
CA PRO A 225 8.54 10.46 -11.37
C PRO A 225 8.14 9.91 -12.74
N GLU A 226 9.08 9.37 -13.51
CA GLU A 226 8.83 8.79 -14.82
C GLU A 226 7.99 7.52 -14.70
N ALA A 227 8.28 6.68 -13.72
CA ALA A 227 7.44 5.50 -13.41
C ALA A 227 6.05 5.92 -12.92
N THR A 228 6.00 6.89 -12.00
CA THR A 228 4.74 7.45 -11.48
C THR A 228 3.85 7.96 -12.61
N ARG A 229 4.42 8.72 -13.55
CA ARG A 229 3.69 9.20 -14.73
C ARG A 229 3.18 8.06 -15.60
N ALA A 230 3.99 7.04 -15.85
CA ALA A 230 3.57 5.87 -16.61
C ALA A 230 2.37 5.16 -15.96
N VAL A 231 2.37 5.06 -14.63
CA VAL A 231 1.28 4.45 -13.84
C VAL A 231 0.03 5.34 -13.86
N LEU A 232 0.16 6.66 -13.65
CA LEU A 232 -0.96 7.61 -13.65
C LEU A 232 -1.60 7.80 -15.03
N HIS A 233 -0.95 7.36 -16.12
CA HIS A 233 -1.48 7.37 -17.48
C HIS A 233 -1.98 6.00 -17.94
N ALA A 234 -1.84 4.95 -17.13
CA ALA A 234 -2.32 3.62 -17.46
C ALA A 234 -3.84 3.49 -17.18
N LYS A 235 -4.52 2.63 -17.94
CA LYS A 235 -5.99 2.50 -17.89
C LYS A 235 -6.42 1.51 -16.81
N TRP A 236 -6.32 1.93 -15.54
CA TRP A 236 -6.81 1.15 -14.42
C TRP A 236 -8.35 1.14 -14.40
N PRO A 237 -9.02 0.00 -14.10
CA PRO A 237 -10.47 -0.04 -13.90
C PRO A 237 -10.94 0.87 -12.77
N ARG A 238 -10.12 1.02 -11.74
CA ARG A 238 -10.29 1.93 -10.61
C ARG A 238 -8.92 2.30 -10.05
N LEU A 239 -8.70 3.59 -9.81
CA LEU A 239 -7.51 4.14 -9.16
C LEU A 239 -7.91 4.87 -7.88
N VAL A 240 -7.34 4.48 -6.75
CA VAL A 240 -7.59 5.10 -5.44
C VAL A 240 -6.29 5.60 -4.86
N LEU A 241 -6.28 6.82 -4.33
CA LEU A 241 -5.10 7.43 -3.74
C LEU A 241 -5.34 7.84 -2.29
N THR A 242 -4.45 7.40 -1.42
CA THR A 242 -4.24 7.92 -0.06
C THR A 242 -3.05 8.86 -0.12
N THR A 243 -3.32 10.15 -0.20
CA THR A 243 -2.27 11.18 -0.32
C THR A 243 -1.78 11.65 1.05
N VAL A 244 -0.68 12.42 1.07
CA VAL A 244 -0.18 13.11 2.26
C VAL A 244 -1.31 13.90 2.95
N ASP A 245 -2.20 14.54 2.18
CA ASP A 245 -3.30 15.39 2.70
C ASP A 245 -4.20 14.72 3.70
N ILE A 246 -4.48 13.42 3.52
CA ILE A 246 -5.28 12.66 4.46
C ILE A 246 -4.41 11.96 5.51
N SER A 247 -3.23 11.47 5.14
CA SER A 247 -2.34 10.72 6.02
C SER A 247 -1.86 11.56 7.20
N VAL A 248 -1.54 12.84 7.01
CA VAL A 248 -1.12 13.77 8.09
C VAL A 248 -2.20 14.00 9.16
N LYS A 249 -3.45 13.58 8.90
CA LYS A 249 -4.53 13.59 9.89
C LYS A 249 -4.45 12.44 10.89
N THR A 250 -3.60 11.46 10.66
CA THR A 250 -3.42 10.25 11.49
C THR A 250 -2.04 10.22 12.12
N ARG A 251 -1.91 9.54 13.26
CA ARG A 251 -0.62 9.37 13.92
C ARG A 251 -0.58 8.13 14.81
N MET A 252 0.48 7.36 14.64
CA MET A 252 0.87 6.33 15.60
C MET A 252 1.44 7.00 16.85
N GLY A 253 0.67 7.05 17.93
CA GLY A 253 1.10 7.56 19.20
C GLY A 253 1.41 6.43 20.20
N LYS A 254 1.92 6.81 21.36
CA LYS A 254 2.21 5.86 22.45
C LYS A 254 0.95 5.07 22.86
N GLU A 255 -0.21 5.71 22.82
CA GLU A 255 -1.50 5.12 23.20
C GLU A 255 -1.87 3.94 22.32
N LEU A 256 -1.69 4.06 20.98
CA LEU A 256 -1.93 2.97 20.04
C LEU A 256 -0.94 1.83 20.25
N ILE A 257 0.35 2.15 20.45
CA ILE A 257 1.38 1.15 20.73
C ILE A 257 1.06 0.39 22.02
N ASP A 258 0.62 1.08 23.07
CA ASP A 258 0.26 0.47 24.36
C ASP A 258 -1.01 -0.40 24.23
N GLU A 259 -1.97 -0.03 23.36
CA GLU A 259 -3.16 -0.83 23.10
C GLU A 259 -2.79 -2.14 22.36
N ILE A 260 -1.98 -2.04 21.30
CA ILE A 260 -1.49 -3.21 20.54
C ILE A 260 -0.69 -4.15 21.48
N ARG A 261 0.11 -3.62 22.41
CA ARG A 261 0.94 -4.38 23.35
C ARG A 261 0.16 -5.31 24.26
N LYS A 262 -1.14 -5.08 24.47
CA LYS A 262 -1.99 -5.98 25.27
C LYS A 262 -2.16 -7.35 24.63
N SER A 263 -1.91 -7.48 23.32
CA SER A 263 -1.99 -8.74 22.61
C SER A 263 -0.68 -9.53 22.68
N PRO A 264 -0.75 -10.85 22.95
CA PRO A 264 0.44 -11.71 22.98
C PRO A 264 0.85 -12.25 21.59
N THR A 265 0.22 -11.80 20.50
CA THR A 265 0.49 -12.31 19.15
C THR A 265 1.89 -11.92 18.67
N PRO A 266 2.53 -12.74 17.81
CA PRO A 266 3.83 -12.38 17.23
C PRO A 266 3.80 -11.05 16.47
N ALA A 267 2.72 -10.73 15.76
CA ALA A 267 2.53 -9.46 15.06
C ALA A 267 2.53 -8.28 16.04
N ALA A 268 1.73 -8.34 17.11
CA ALA A 268 1.66 -7.29 18.13
C ALA A 268 3.01 -7.10 18.83
N GLN A 269 3.71 -8.18 19.16
CA GLN A 269 5.03 -8.11 19.77
C GLN A 269 6.07 -7.49 18.83
N TYR A 270 6.02 -7.82 17.53
CA TYR A 270 6.89 -7.22 16.53
C TYR A 270 6.64 -5.71 16.41
N VAL A 271 5.39 -5.30 16.20
CA VAL A 271 5.02 -3.87 16.10
C VAL A 271 5.46 -3.11 17.35
N THR A 272 5.08 -3.57 18.53
CA THR A 272 5.34 -2.84 19.78
C THR A 272 6.81 -2.83 20.23
N LYS A 273 7.64 -3.68 19.62
CA LYS A 273 9.09 -3.68 19.84
C LYS A 273 9.83 -2.69 18.95
N TYR A 274 9.36 -2.49 17.73
CA TYR A 274 10.12 -1.79 16.68
C TYR A 274 9.45 -0.52 16.16
N ALA A 275 8.11 -0.39 16.31
CA ALA A 275 7.42 0.80 15.85
C ALA A 275 7.77 2.03 16.66
N GLU A 276 7.91 3.15 15.97
CA GLU A 276 8.12 4.47 16.55
C GLU A 276 6.92 5.37 16.23
N PRO A 277 6.66 6.40 17.05
CA PRO A 277 5.61 7.38 16.74
C PRO A 277 5.84 8.03 15.38
N ASN A 278 4.89 7.87 14.48
CA ASN A 278 4.94 8.44 13.12
C ASN A 278 3.52 8.75 12.60
N ILE A 279 3.42 9.47 11.48
CA ILE A 279 2.20 9.51 10.68
C ILE A 279 1.94 8.10 10.14
N LEU A 280 0.65 7.74 10.06
CA LEU A 280 0.23 6.44 9.53
C LEU A 280 -0.03 6.62 8.02
N TRP A 281 1.01 6.41 7.23
CA TRP A 281 1.01 6.58 5.78
C TRP A 281 0.29 5.41 5.09
N ASP A 282 0.98 4.31 5.01
CA ASP A 282 0.60 3.09 4.31
C ASP A 282 -0.50 2.34 5.06
N GLU A 283 -0.45 2.38 6.38
CA GLU A 283 -1.47 1.75 7.22
C GLU A 283 -2.86 2.30 6.92
N LEU A 284 -2.95 3.63 6.69
CA LEU A 284 -4.23 4.24 6.33
C LEU A 284 -4.73 3.72 4.98
N ALA A 285 -3.87 3.65 3.96
CA ALA A 285 -4.23 3.13 2.65
C ALA A 285 -4.68 1.66 2.73
N ALA A 286 -3.94 0.83 3.47
CA ALA A 286 -4.25 -0.58 3.65
C ALA A 286 -5.59 -0.80 4.38
N VAL A 287 -5.79 -0.13 5.53
CA VAL A 287 -7.01 -0.29 6.35
C VAL A 287 -8.22 0.31 5.64
N ALA A 288 -8.08 1.45 4.95
CA ALA A 288 -9.15 2.03 4.15
C ALA A 288 -9.56 1.15 2.94
N TRP A 289 -8.61 0.39 2.37
CA TRP A 289 -8.97 -0.61 1.36
C TRP A 289 -9.71 -1.81 1.98
N LEU A 290 -9.35 -2.21 3.19
CA LEU A 290 -10.04 -3.30 3.91
C LEU A 290 -11.47 -2.90 4.28
N ASP A 291 -11.66 -1.70 4.80
CA ASP A 291 -12.98 -1.10 5.05
C ASP A 291 -13.08 0.33 4.51
N SER A 292 -13.64 0.47 3.31
CA SER A 292 -13.79 1.77 2.64
C SER A 292 -14.71 2.75 3.38
N SER A 293 -15.52 2.30 4.32
CA SER A 293 -16.39 3.16 5.12
C SER A 293 -15.64 4.00 6.18
N ILE A 294 -14.34 3.78 6.32
CA ILE A 294 -13.43 4.66 7.06
C ILE A 294 -13.32 6.02 6.37
N ILE A 295 -13.34 6.04 5.04
CA ILE A 295 -13.22 7.28 4.27
C ILE A 295 -14.59 7.95 4.18
N THR A 296 -14.67 9.18 4.69
CA THR A 296 -15.92 9.95 4.77
C THR A 296 -16.09 10.96 3.63
N LYS A 297 -14.98 11.31 2.95
CA LYS A 297 -14.99 12.20 1.79
C LYS A 297 -13.96 11.78 0.75
N TRP A 298 -14.32 11.99 -0.52
CA TRP A 298 -13.53 11.71 -1.70
C TRP A 298 -13.50 12.91 -2.63
N LYS A 299 -12.42 13.06 -3.39
CA LYS A 299 -12.31 13.99 -4.52
C LYS A 299 -11.98 13.18 -5.77
N MET A 300 -12.73 13.40 -6.84
CA MET A 300 -12.37 12.87 -8.15
C MET A 300 -11.47 13.87 -8.83
N LEU A 301 -10.22 13.48 -9.12
CA LEU A 301 -9.21 14.35 -9.71
C LEU A 301 -8.45 13.61 -10.81
N TYR A 302 -8.10 14.35 -11.84
CA TYR A 302 -7.09 13.91 -12.82
C TYR A 302 -5.71 14.18 -12.24
N LEU A 303 -4.80 13.22 -12.37
CA LEU A 303 -3.49 13.27 -11.74
C LEU A 303 -2.37 13.11 -12.76
N ASP A 304 -1.28 13.79 -12.51
CA ASP A 304 0.01 13.63 -13.17
C ASP A 304 1.14 13.97 -12.18
N VAL A 305 2.37 13.82 -12.61
CA VAL A 305 3.57 14.20 -11.88
C VAL A 305 4.48 15.03 -12.78
N ASP A 306 5.17 16.02 -12.23
CA ASP A 306 6.13 16.82 -12.98
C ASP A 306 7.40 16.01 -13.29
N VAL A 307 7.60 15.67 -14.54
CA VAL A 307 8.83 15.02 -15.05
C VAL A 307 9.79 16.02 -15.70
N GLY A 308 9.48 17.31 -15.66
CA GLY A 308 10.40 18.37 -16.10
C GLY A 308 11.53 18.55 -15.08
N HIS A 309 12.78 18.46 -15.54
CA HIS A 309 13.96 18.53 -14.67
C HIS A 309 14.21 19.94 -14.07
N GLY A 310 13.15 20.62 -13.61
CA GLY A 310 13.16 21.91 -12.92
C GLY A 310 12.97 21.75 -11.40
N SER A 311 12.59 22.88 -10.76
CA SER A 311 12.33 22.89 -9.31
C SER A 311 11.12 22.08 -8.87
N GLY A 312 10.21 21.75 -9.81
CA GLY A 312 9.01 20.95 -9.55
C GLY A 312 9.17 19.45 -9.82
N TYR A 313 10.35 18.97 -10.18
CA TYR A 313 10.58 17.58 -10.54
C TYR A 313 10.07 16.63 -9.45
N GLY A 314 9.18 15.72 -9.83
CA GLY A 314 8.53 14.78 -8.93
C GLY A 314 7.31 15.32 -8.17
N ASN A 315 6.95 16.61 -8.35
CA ASN A 315 5.76 17.16 -7.70
C ASN A 315 4.46 16.63 -8.31
N THR A 316 3.49 16.35 -7.46
CA THR A 316 2.14 15.95 -7.87
C THR A 316 1.41 17.11 -8.56
N ILE A 317 0.75 16.82 -9.67
CA ILE A 317 -0.09 17.77 -10.40
C ILE A 317 -1.52 17.22 -10.43
N VAL A 318 -2.51 18.07 -10.15
CA VAL A 318 -3.91 17.65 -10.14
C VAL A 318 -4.81 18.64 -10.86
N TRP A 319 -5.87 18.12 -11.47
CA TRP A 319 -6.93 18.92 -12.10
C TRP A 319 -8.31 18.38 -11.73
N PRO A 320 -9.29 19.27 -11.51
CA PRO A 320 -10.69 18.87 -11.51
C PRO A 320 -11.12 18.48 -12.93
N GLU A 321 -12.20 17.72 -13.03
CA GLU A 321 -12.81 17.33 -14.30
C GLU A 321 -12.98 18.52 -15.26
N GLY A 322 -12.63 18.31 -16.53
CA GLY A 322 -12.70 19.30 -17.60
C GLY A 322 -11.64 20.39 -17.56
N ARG A 323 -10.62 20.26 -16.70
CA ARG A 323 -9.49 21.19 -16.60
C ARG A 323 -8.14 20.52 -16.91
N GLN A 324 -8.12 19.21 -17.03
CA GLN A 324 -6.92 18.42 -17.40
C GLN A 324 -6.49 18.73 -18.85
N PRO A 325 -5.20 18.66 -19.17
CA PRO A 325 -4.70 18.93 -20.52
C PRO A 325 -5.07 17.89 -21.56
N GLY A 326 -5.47 16.68 -21.17
CA GLY A 326 -5.86 15.60 -22.10
C GLY A 326 -4.66 14.92 -22.76
N LEU A 327 -3.58 14.77 -22.01
CA LEU A 327 -2.32 14.14 -22.47
C LEU A 327 -2.18 12.68 -22.07
N GLY A 328 -3.25 12.09 -21.50
CA GLY A 328 -3.30 10.69 -21.10
C GLY A 328 -3.50 10.48 -19.59
N GLU A 329 -3.52 11.56 -18.81
CA GLU A 329 -3.84 11.51 -17.39
C GLU A 329 -5.24 10.91 -17.16
N ILE A 330 -5.35 10.07 -16.12
CA ILE A 330 -6.62 9.44 -15.76
C ILE A 330 -7.19 10.02 -14.47
N GLU A 331 -8.49 9.82 -14.28
CA GLU A 331 -9.18 10.19 -13.06
C GLU A 331 -8.90 9.17 -11.95
N GLY A 332 -8.64 9.68 -10.73
CA GLY A 332 -8.47 8.88 -9.52
C GLY A 332 -9.40 9.35 -8.40
N GLU A 333 -9.79 8.40 -7.56
CA GLU A 333 -10.50 8.62 -6.31
C GLU A 333 -9.50 9.03 -5.22
N VAL A 334 -9.36 10.32 -4.95
CA VAL A 334 -8.46 10.83 -3.91
C VAL A 334 -9.22 10.90 -2.58
N GLN A 335 -8.72 10.22 -1.57
CA GLN A 335 -9.28 10.24 -0.22
C GLN A 335 -9.05 11.62 0.42
N ASP A 336 -10.12 12.24 0.96
CA ASP A 336 -10.06 13.62 1.47
C ASP A 336 -10.29 13.72 2.99
N ASP A 337 -11.15 12.86 3.54
CA ASP A 337 -11.43 12.85 4.99
C ASP A 337 -11.80 11.47 5.50
N LEU A 338 -11.65 11.24 6.82
CA LEU A 338 -11.83 9.92 7.42
C LEU A 338 -12.48 9.97 8.81
N ASP A 339 -13.10 8.86 9.19
CA ASP A 339 -13.45 8.55 10.58
C ASP A 339 -12.21 7.99 11.31
N LYS A 340 -11.50 8.89 12.01
CA LYS A 340 -10.25 8.55 12.71
C LYS A 340 -10.45 7.49 13.82
N GLU A 341 -11.55 7.56 14.55
CA GLU A 341 -11.81 6.64 15.65
C GLU A 341 -12.03 5.22 15.11
N LYS A 342 -12.77 5.12 14.01
CA LYS A 342 -12.99 3.86 13.32
C LYS A 342 -11.67 3.31 12.77
N PHE A 343 -10.90 4.15 12.09
CA PHE A 343 -9.58 3.77 11.55
C PHE A 343 -8.65 3.23 12.64
N TYR A 344 -8.48 3.95 13.75
CA TYR A 344 -7.58 3.51 14.82
C TYR A 344 -8.04 2.21 15.48
N ARG A 345 -9.33 2.03 15.68
CA ARG A 345 -9.88 0.79 16.24
C ARG A 345 -9.58 -0.42 15.34
N GLU A 346 -9.82 -0.28 14.03
CA GLU A 346 -9.58 -1.37 13.07
C GLU A 346 -8.10 -1.64 12.87
N PHE A 347 -7.29 -0.60 12.82
CA PHE A 347 -5.84 -0.73 12.76
C PHE A 347 -5.30 -1.51 13.97
N VAL A 348 -5.68 -1.12 15.18
CA VAL A 348 -5.27 -1.84 16.41
C VAL A 348 -5.74 -3.29 16.38
N GLU A 349 -6.97 -3.55 15.94
CA GLU A 349 -7.48 -4.92 15.81
C GLU A 349 -6.65 -5.75 14.84
N LEU A 350 -6.29 -5.20 13.68
CA LEU A 350 -5.46 -5.87 12.68
C LEU A 350 -4.04 -6.17 13.20
N MET A 351 -3.43 -5.23 13.94
CA MET A 351 -2.10 -5.43 14.53
C MET A 351 -2.12 -6.43 15.69
N ALA A 352 -3.22 -6.50 16.44
CA ALA A 352 -3.35 -7.30 17.66
C ALA A 352 -3.84 -8.73 17.42
N ARG A 353 -4.50 -9.02 16.29
CA ARG A 353 -5.11 -10.32 16.02
C ARG A 353 -4.09 -11.39 15.63
N PRO A 354 -4.39 -12.68 15.85
CA PRO A 354 -3.58 -13.78 15.33
C PRO A 354 -3.56 -13.77 13.79
N THR A 355 -2.38 -13.91 13.22
CA THR A 355 -2.23 -14.03 11.75
C THR A 355 -2.95 -15.29 11.24
N PRO A 356 -3.82 -15.19 10.22
CA PRO A 356 -4.46 -16.34 9.62
C PRO A 356 -3.43 -17.33 9.06
N ARG A 357 -3.61 -18.60 9.34
CA ARG A 357 -2.75 -19.65 8.78
C ARG A 357 -2.96 -19.78 7.28
N ALA A 358 -1.91 -20.21 6.58
CA ALA A 358 -2.04 -20.61 5.18
C ALA A 358 -3.18 -21.64 5.04
N THR A 359 -4.11 -21.41 4.13
CA THR A 359 -5.07 -22.44 3.74
C THR A 359 -4.27 -23.54 3.05
N LYS A 360 -4.27 -24.76 3.62
CA LYS A 360 -3.79 -25.92 2.88
C LYS A 360 -4.68 -26.07 1.66
N ASN A 361 -4.19 -25.68 0.50
CA ASN A 361 -4.81 -26.12 -0.74
C ASN A 361 -4.68 -27.63 -0.76
N GLU A 362 -5.80 -28.34 -0.59
CA GLU A 362 -5.86 -29.75 -0.94
C GLU A 362 -5.50 -29.84 -2.43
N LYS A 363 -4.36 -30.47 -2.69
CA LYS A 363 -3.85 -30.73 -4.04
C LYS A 363 -4.73 -31.75 -4.73
#